data_04e1f7ea146526d2f6fc9e80f8cde6a4
#
_entry.id   04e1f7ea146526d2f6fc9e80f8cde6a4
#
_cell.length_a   1.000
_cell.length_b   1.000
_cell.length_c   1.000
_cell.angle_alpha   90.00
_cell.angle_beta   90.00
_cell.angle_gamma   90.00
#
_symmetry.space_group_name_H-M   'P 1'
#
loop_
_entity.id
_entity.type
_entity.pdbx_description
1 polymer ?
#
loop_
_entity_poly.entity_id
_entity_poly.type
_entity_poly.pdbx_seq_one_letter_code
_entity_poly.pdbx_strand_id
1 'polypeptide(L)'
;LIYPGQKINIPEIDSSVLSFENEVVTLVNEIRAKNGLKQLKHDWELSRVARFKSQDMRENGYFSHTSPIFGSPFDMIKNFGISYRSAGENIAKGQNTPQKVVNAWMNSAGHRANILNSGYTKIGVGYDKVGHYWTQMFIS
;
A
#
# COMPACT_ATOMS: atom_id res chain seq x y z
N LEU A 1 11.71 4.73 -8.34
CA LEU A 1 11.58 6.15 -8.04
C LEU A 1 11.89 6.99 -9.25
N ILE A 2 11.19 8.11 -9.36
CA ILE A 2 11.44 9.08 -10.42
C ILE A 2 12.33 10.16 -9.86
N TYR A 3 13.45 10.39 -10.54
CA TYR A 3 14.37 11.43 -10.13
C TYR A 3 14.00 12.76 -10.80
N PRO A 4 14.27 13.88 -10.15
CA PRO A 4 14.08 15.18 -10.79
C PRO A 4 14.84 15.22 -12.13
N GLY A 5 14.16 15.66 -13.15
CA GLY A 5 14.73 15.73 -14.49
C GLY A 5 14.65 14.45 -15.29
N GLN A 6 14.36 13.34 -14.70
CA GLN A 6 14.20 12.07 -15.38
C GLN A 6 12.74 11.92 -15.83
N LYS A 7 12.38 12.56 -16.89
CA LYS A 7 10.99 12.60 -17.28
C LYS A 7 10.64 11.75 -18.48
N ILE A 8 11.61 11.53 -19.34
CA ILE A 8 11.31 10.98 -20.65
C ILE A 8 11.20 9.49 -20.63
N ASN A 9 12.09 8.89 -19.89
CA ASN A 9 12.17 7.45 -19.80
C ASN A 9 11.54 6.95 -18.51
N ILE A 10 10.55 7.67 -18.04
CA ILE A 10 9.81 7.19 -16.91
C ILE A 10 9.28 5.84 -17.27
N PRO A 11 9.70 4.78 -16.57
CA PRO A 11 9.15 3.47 -16.82
C PRO A 11 7.66 3.56 -16.64
N GLU A 12 6.95 3.17 -17.66
CA GLU A 12 5.52 3.08 -17.52
C GLU A 12 5.24 2.10 -16.40
N ILE A 13 4.42 2.53 -15.45
CA ILE A 13 3.93 1.59 -14.49
C ILE A 13 3.02 0.66 -15.26
N ASP A 14 3.29 -0.63 -15.14
CA ASP A 14 2.49 -1.64 -15.81
C ASP A 14 1.01 -1.40 -15.50
N SER A 15 0.19 -1.29 -16.53
CA SER A 15 -1.23 -0.99 -16.34
C SER A 15 -1.95 -2.07 -15.53
N SER A 16 -1.47 -3.32 -15.60
CA SER A 16 -2.02 -4.38 -14.77
C SER A 16 -1.71 -4.17 -13.29
N VAL A 17 -0.54 -3.61 -12.98
CA VAL A 17 -0.20 -3.27 -11.60
C VAL A 17 -1.10 -2.18 -11.08
N LEU A 18 -1.29 -1.12 -11.85
CA LEU A 18 -2.20 -0.03 -11.46
C LEU A 18 -3.62 -0.52 -11.30
N SER A 19 -4.08 -1.37 -12.20
CA SER A 19 -5.42 -1.96 -12.13
C SER A 19 -5.60 -2.77 -10.85
N PHE A 20 -4.60 -3.56 -10.48
CA PHE A 20 -4.63 -4.36 -9.27
C PHE A 20 -4.65 -3.48 -8.02
N GLU A 21 -3.81 -2.44 -8.01
CA GLU A 21 -3.77 -1.51 -6.87
C GLU A 21 -5.12 -0.81 -6.71
N ASN A 22 -5.70 -0.34 -7.81
CA ASN A 22 -7.00 0.32 -7.80
C ASN A 22 -8.10 -0.63 -7.32
N GLU A 23 -8.03 -1.87 -7.73
CA GLU A 23 -9.03 -2.86 -7.32
C GLU A 23 -8.96 -3.14 -5.83
N VAL A 24 -7.76 -3.17 -5.24
CA VAL A 24 -7.62 -3.30 -3.79
C VAL A 24 -8.31 -2.14 -3.08
N VAL A 25 -8.11 -0.91 -3.55
CA VAL A 25 -8.78 0.26 -2.98
C VAL A 25 -10.29 0.11 -3.06
N THR A 26 -10.80 -0.30 -4.20
CA THR A 26 -12.24 -0.51 -4.40
C THR A 26 -12.79 -1.56 -3.43
N LEU A 27 -12.13 -2.70 -3.34
CA LEU A 27 -12.57 -3.80 -2.46
C LEU A 27 -12.55 -3.37 -0.99
N VAL A 28 -11.51 -2.67 -0.57
CA VAL A 28 -11.41 -2.18 0.80
C VAL A 28 -12.53 -1.20 1.10
N ASN A 29 -12.80 -0.29 0.18
CA ASN A 29 -13.88 0.70 0.38
C ASN A 29 -15.27 0.05 0.39
N GLU A 30 -15.47 -1.01 -0.37
CA GLU A 30 -16.72 -1.78 -0.31
C GLU A 30 -16.89 -2.42 1.06
N ILE A 31 -15.82 -2.99 1.60
CA ILE A 31 -15.83 -3.59 2.92
C ILE A 31 -16.13 -2.53 3.99
N ARG A 32 -15.48 -1.38 3.89
CA ARG A 32 -15.69 -0.29 4.83
C ARG A 32 -17.15 0.20 4.78
N ALA A 33 -17.70 0.37 3.60
CA ALA A 33 -19.10 0.79 3.44
C ALA A 33 -20.05 -0.21 4.10
N LYS A 34 -19.81 -1.49 3.94
CA LYS A 34 -20.64 -2.54 4.56
C LYS A 34 -20.56 -2.50 6.09
N ASN A 35 -19.49 -1.93 6.62
CA ASN A 35 -19.30 -1.81 8.07
C ASN A 35 -19.61 -0.41 8.58
N GLY A 36 -20.29 0.41 7.79
CA GLY A 36 -20.70 1.75 8.20
C GLY A 36 -19.58 2.76 8.29
N LEU A 37 -18.46 2.51 7.64
CA LEU A 37 -17.30 3.39 7.66
C LEU A 37 -17.23 4.21 6.38
N LYS A 38 -16.65 5.41 6.49
CA LYS A 38 -16.44 6.25 5.32
C LYS A 38 -15.40 5.63 4.41
N GLN A 39 -15.56 5.86 3.11
CA GLN A 39 -14.57 5.43 2.14
C GLN A 39 -13.27 6.19 2.35
N LEU A 40 -12.16 5.49 2.13
CA LEU A 40 -10.83 6.10 2.13
C LEU A 40 -10.59 6.75 0.78
N LYS A 41 -9.97 7.92 0.81
CA LYS A 41 -9.56 8.58 -0.42
C LYS A 41 -8.28 7.93 -0.92
N HIS A 42 -8.26 7.55 -2.19
CA HIS A 42 -7.06 7.01 -2.81
C HIS A 42 -6.03 8.13 -2.95
N ASP A 43 -4.91 7.99 -2.26
CA ASP A 43 -3.81 8.97 -2.28
C ASP A 43 -2.70 8.41 -3.15
N TRP A 44 -2.51 9.00 -4.32
CA TRP A 44 -1.54 8.51 -5.31
C TRP A 44 -0.10 8.65 -4.81
N GLU A 45 0.19 9.67 -4.02
CA GLU A 45 1.51 9.82 -3.40
C GLU A 45 1.76 8.70 -2.40
N LEU A 46 0.77 8.36 -1.60
CA LEU A 46 0.88 7.26 -0.64
C LEU A 46 1.01 5.92 -1.36
N SER A 47 0.35 5.75 -2.49
CA SER A 47 0.52 4.54 -3.30
C SER A 47 1.94 4.41 -3.84
N ARG A 48 2.59 5.51 -4.17
CA ARG A 48 4.01 5.47 -4.58
C ARG A 48 4.88 4.96 -3.45
N VAL A 49 4.64 5.41 -2.24
CA VAL A 49 5.38 4.92 -1.06
C VAL A 49 5.12 3.43 -0.87
N ALA A 50 3.87 3.02 -0.95
CA ALA A 50 3.50 1.61 -0.81
C ALA A 50 4.16 0.74 -1.89
N ARG A 51 4.19 1.21 -3.12
CA ARG A 51 4.84 0.48 -4.22
C ARG A 51 6.34 0.39 -4.01
N PHE A 52 6.95 1.46 -3.55
CA PHE A 52 8.36 1.46 -3.20
C PHE A 52 8.64 0.42 -2.09
N LYS A 53 7.78 0.35 -1.09
CA LYS A 53 7.92 -0.64 -0.01
C LYS A 53 7.84 -2.06 -0.55
N SER A 54 6.88 -2.36 -1.40
CA SER A 54 6.76 -3.70 -1.99
C SER A 54 7.99 -4.06 -2.80
N GLN A 55 8.49 -3.14 -3.60
CA GLN A 55 9.70 -3.33 -4.37
C GLN A 55 10.92 -3.51 -3.47
N ASP A 56 11.01 -2.74 -2.39
CA ASP A 56 12.10 -2.81 -1.43
C ASP A 56 12.16 -4.18 -0.77
N MET A 57 11.00 -4.71 -0.38
CA MET A 57 10.94 -6.06 0.20
C MET A 57 11.49 -7.10 -0.76
N ARG A 58 11.12 -7.02 -2.03
CA ARG A 58 11.62 -7.96 -3.03
C ARG A 58 13.12 -7.78 -3.26
N GLU A 59 13.56 -6.55 -3.48
CA GLU A 59 14.96 -6.27 -3.85
C GLU A 59 15.93 -6.54 -2.71
N ASN A 60 15.52 -6.30 -1.48
CA ASN A 60 16.38 -6.48 -0.32
C ASN A 60 16.08 -7.75 0.47
N GLY A 61 15.21 -8.59 -0.06
CA GLY A 61 15.02 -9.95 0.46
C GLY A 61 14.46 -10.02 1.87
N TYR A 62 13.47 -9.19 2.19
CA TYR A 62 12.85 -9.23 3.51
C TYR A 62 11.32 -9.14 3.39
N PHE A 63 10.66 -9.55 4.46
CA PHE A 63 9.21 -9.40 4.58
C PHE A 63 8.92 -8.95 6.01
N SER A 64 8.84 -7.64 6.21
CA SER A 64 8.68 -7.04 7.53
C SER A 64 8.19 -5.60 7.36
N HIS A 65 7.51 -5.09 8.37
CA HIS A 65 7.13 -3.67 8.38
C HIS A 65 8.35 -2.77 8.38
N THR A 66 9.43 -3.18 9.02
CA THR A 66 10.65 -2.36 9.12
C THR A 66 11.62 -2.75 8.01
N SER A 67 11.93 -1.78 7.15
CA SER A 67 12.95 -1.95 6.13
C SER A 67 14.33 -1.92 6.77
N PRO A 68 15.25 -2.82 6.35
CA PRO A 68 16.62 -2.78 6.86
C PRO A 68 17.39 -1.52 6.42
N ILE A 69 16.90 -0.83 5.40
CA ILE A 69 17.55 0.34 4.82
C ILE A 69 16.78 1.63 5.16
N PHE A 70 15.46 1.60 5.03
CA PHE A 70 14.62 2.81 5.09
C PHE A 70 13.83 2.95 6.39
N GLY A 71 13.91 1.98 7.30
CA GLY A 71 13.28 2.08 8.61
C GLY A 71 11.82 1.67 8.62
N SER A 72 11.06 2.23 9.55
CA SER A 72 9.65 1.91 9.74
C SER A 72 8.79 2.46 8.62
N PRO A 73 7.53 1.97 8.47
CA PRO A 73 6.60 2.59 7.52
C PRO A 73 6.39 4.07 7.80
N PHE A 74 6.42 4.47 9.06
CA PHE A 74 6.25 5.86 9.47
C PHE A 74 7.41 6.72 8.95
N ASP A 75 8.63 6.23 9.10
CA ASP A 75 9.82 6.90 8.57
C ASP A 75 9.77 6.99 7.05
N MET A 76 9.37 5.91 6.40
CA MET A 76 9.32 5.86 4.94
C MET A 76 8.32 6.87 4.40
N ILE A 77 7.11 6.94 4.98
CA ILE A 77 6.08 7.88 4.56
C ILE A 77 6.59 9.32 4.72
N LYS A 78 7.21 9.62 5.85
CA LYS A 78 7.77 10.96 6.10
C LYS A 78 8.88 11.30 5.12
N ASN A 79 9.75 10.34 4.84
CA ASN A 79 10.88 10.57 3.93
C ASN A 79 10.42 10.84 2.50
N PHE A 80 9.22 10.40 2.13
CA PHE A 80 8.62 10.73 0.84
C PHE A 80 7.91 12.09 0.87
N GLY A 81 7.97 12.81 1.98
CA GLY A 81 7.39 14.15 2.08
C GLY A 81 5.92 14.18 2.43
N ILE A 82 5.37 13.07 2.90
CA ILE A 82 3.94 13.01 3.27
C ILE A 82 3.79 13.24 4.75
N SER A 83 2.95 14.23 5.10
CA SER A 83 2.59 14.51 6.48
C SER A 83 1.34 13.72 6.86
N TYR A 84 1.26 13.34 8.13
CA TYR A 84 0.10 12.61 8.61
C TYR A 84 -0.04 12.78 10.12
N ARG A 85 -1.24 12.52 10.64
CA ARG A 85 -1.51 12.50 12.08
C ARG A 85 -1.44 11.10 12.63
N SER A 86 -1.90 10.12 11.87
CA SER A 86 -1.76 8.71 12.20
C SER A 86 -1.50 7.94 10.92
N ALA A 87 -0.85 6.78 11.06
CA ALA A 87 -0.51 5.95 9.92
C ALA A 87 -0.52 4.47 10.32
N GLY A 88 -0.74 3.62 9.33
CA GLY A 88 -0.68 2.18 9.49
C GLY A 88 -0.30 1.50 8.20
N GLU A 89 0.07 0.23 8.30
CA GLU A 89 0.52 -0.54 7.15
C GLU A 89 0.05 -1.98 7.25
N ASN A 90 -0.43 -2.51 6.14
CA ASN A 90 -0.60 -3.95 5.95
C ASN A 90 0.36 -4.39 4.85
N ILE A 91 1.00 -5.53 5.04
CA ILE A 91 1.85 -6.13 4.01
C ILE A 91 1.40 -7.56 3.76
N ALA A 92 1.69 -8.05 2.55
CA ALA A 92 1.38 -9.42 2.18
C ALA A 92 2.34 -9.89 1.09
N LYS A 93 2.46 -11.19 0.95
CA LYS A 93 3.36 -11.80 -0.03
C LYS A 93 2.74 -13.08 -0.56
N GLY A 94 2.79 -13.26 -1.87
CA GLY A 94 2.41 -14.50 -2.52
C GLY A 94 1.06 -14.48 -3.21
N GLN A 95 0.18 -13.55 -2.86
CA GLN A 95 -1.14 -13.48 -3.50
C GLN A 95 -0.98 -12.91 -4.91
N ASN A 96 -1.72 -13.47 -5.84
CA ASN A 96 -1.62 -13.05 -7.24
C ASN A 96 -2.86 -12.33 -7.77
N THR A 97 -3.82 -12.03 -6.90
CA THR A 97 -4.99 -11.23 -7.26
C THR A 97 -5.37 -10.28 -6.12
N PRO A 98 -6.03 -9.17 -6.43
CA PRO A 98 -6.54 -8.25 -5.42
C PRO A 98 -7.50 -8.91 -4.43
N GLN A 99 -8.40 -9.78 -4.92
CA GLN A 99 -9.34 -10.47 -4.04
C GLN A 99 -8.63 -11.34 -3.03
N LYS A 100 -7.59 -12.04 -3.47
CA LYS A 100 -6.84 -12.93 -2.57
C LYS A 100 -6.12 -12.17 -1.48
N VAL A 101 -5.50 -11.03 -1.83
CA VAL A 101 -4.77 -10.26 -0.83
C VAL A 101 -5.72 -9.58 0.17
N VAL A 102 -6.82 -9.03 -0.32
CA VAL A 102 -7.80 -8.41 0.58
C VAL A 102 -8.42 -9.46 1.51
N ASN A 103 -8.76 -10.64 0.98
CA ASN A 103 -9.27 -11.73 1.81
C ASN A 103 -8.26 -12.16 2.86
N ALA A 104 -6.99 -12.24 2.51
CA ALA A 104 -5.94 -12.61 3.46
C ALA A 104 -5.85 -11.57 4.59
N TRP A 105 -5.89 -10.29 4.25
CA TRP A 105 -5.87 -9.23 5.25
C TRP A 105 -7.11 -9.26 6.14
N MET A 106 -8.28 -9.47 5.56
CA MET A 106 -9.53 -9.50 6.33
C MET A 106 -9.63 -10.72 7.25
N ASN A 107 -8.92 -11.79 6.93
CA ASN A 107 -8.90 -13.00 7.76
C ASN A 107 -7.86 -12.95 8.88
N SER A 108 -7.14 -11.84 9.00
CA SER A 108 -6.14 -11.63 10.05
C SER A 108 -6.58 -10.46 10.91
N ALA A 109 -6.72 -10.69 12.21
CA ALA A 109 -7.27 -9.67 13.11
C ALA A 109 -6.52 -8.34 13.06
N GLY A 110 -5.21 -8.39 13.06
CA GLY A 110 -4.39 -7.16 13.02
C GLY A 110 -4.51 -6.39 11.72
N HIS A 111 -4.50 -7.11 10.60
CA HIS A 111 -4.66 -6.48 9.29
C HIS A 111 -6.07 -5.93 9.10
N ARG A 112 -7.06 -6.70 9.54
CA ARG A 112 -8.45 -6.27 9.47
C ARG A 112 -8.70 -5.01 10.29
N ALA A 113 -8.06 -4.90 11.45
CA ALA A 113 -8.18 -3.72 12.29
C ALA A 113 -7.74 -2.46 11.57
N ASN A 114 -6.69 -2.52 10.77
CA ASN A 114 -6.26 -1.38 9.97
C ASN A 114 -7.31 -1.02 8.92
N ILE A 115 -7.82 -2.00 8.21
CA ILE A 115 -8.82 -1.76 7.14
C ILE A 115 -10.10 -1.14 7.71
N LEU A 116 -10.49 -1.56 8.91
CA LEU A 116 -11.73 -1.09 9.54
C LEU A 116 -11.51 0.06 10.52
N ASN A 117 -10.33 0.64 10.55
CA ASN A 117 -10.04 1.75 11.46
C ASN A 117 -10.75 3.03 10.97
N SER A 118 -11.66 3.54 11.79
CA SER A 118 -12.45 4.72 11.46
C SER A 118 -11.61 6.01 11.45
N GLY A 119 -10.43 5.98 12.03
CA GLY A 119 -9.56 7.15 12.10
C GLY A 119 -8.78 7.44 10.83
N TYR A 120 -8.63 6.46 9.94
CA TYR A 120 -7.92 6.69 8.68
C TYR A 120 -8.84 7.34 7.66
N THR A 121 -8.24 8.19 6.81
CA THR A 121 -8.98 8.93 5.77
C THR A 121 -8.44 8.69 4.37
N LYS A 122 -7.19 8.22 4.26
CA LYS A 122 -6.55 8.00 2.96
C LYS A 122 -5.88 6.66 2.91
N ILE A 123 -5.77 6.12 1.70
CA ILE A 123 -5.17 4.81 1.44
C ILE A 123 -4.21 4.89 0.26
N GLY A 124 -3.09 4.20 0.38
CA GLY A 124 -2.19 3.92 -0.74
C GLY A 124 -1.96 2.43 -0.84
N VAL A 125 -1.87 1.92 -2.04
CA VAL A 125 -1.63 0.50 -2.30
C VAL A 125 -0.51 0.36 -3.31
N GLY A 126 0.43 -0.52 -3.02
CA GLY A 126 1.53 -0.82 -3.91
C GLY A 126 1.70 -2.32 -4.11
N TYR A 127 1.83 -2.73 -5.36
CA TYR A 127 2.00 -4.12 -5.73
C TYR A 127 3.28 -4.30 -6.55
N ASP A 128 4.14 -5.21 -6.12
CA ASP A 128 5.31 -5.64 -6.87
C ASP A 128 5.00 -6.98 -7.51
N LYS A 129 4.75 -6.95 -8.81
CA LYS A 129 4.26 -8.10 -9.54
C LYS A 129 5.33 -9.17 -9.74
N VAL A 130 6.60 -8.82 -9.65
CA VAL A 130 7.69 -9.79 -9.82
C VAL A 130 7.71 -10.78 -8.66
N GLY A 131 7.58 -10.28 -7.42
CA GLY A 131 7.61 -11.14 -6.25
C GLY A 131 6.26 -11.33 -5.58
N HIS A 132 5.20 -10.75 -6.11
CA HIS A 132 3.87 -10.75 -5.51
C HIS A 132 3.89 -10.18 -4.09
N TYR A 133 4.57 -9.06 -3.91
CA TYR A 133 4.56 -8.33 -2.66
C TYR A 133 3.50 -7.23 -2.71
N TRP A 134 2.76 -7.10 -1.63
CA TRP A 134 1.69 -6.11 -1.50
C TRP A 134 1.92 -5.24 -0.28
N THR A 135 1.69 -3.96 -0.43
CA THR A 135 1.73 -3.02 0.67
C THR A 135 0.50 -2.14 0.61
N GLN A 136 -0.14 -1.96 1.75
CA GLN A 136 -1.29 -1.10 1.90
C GLN A 136 -0.98 -0.15 3.04
N MET A 137 -1.01 1.15 2.76
CA MET A 137 -0.72 2.18 3.76
C MET A 137 -1.93 3.04 3.99
N PHE A 138 -2.12 3.43 5.23
CA PHE A 138 -3.25 4.26 5.66
C PHE A 138 -2.71 5.46 6.40
N ILE A 139 -3.33 6.62 6.19
CA ILE A 139 -3.00 7.83 6.97
C ILE A 139 -4.27 8.61 7.29
N SER A 140 -4.11 9.49 8.26
CA SER A 140 -5.11 10.52 8.53
C SER A 140 -4.44 11.87 8.75
#